data_cf0d9791a3da18f61ce4ded185363518
#
_entry.id   cf0d9791a3da18f61ce4ded185363518
#
_cell.length_a   1.000
_cell.length_b   1.000
_cell.length_c   1.000
_cell.angle_alpha   90.00
_cell.angle_beta   90.00
_cell.angle_gamma   90.00
#
_symmetry.space_group_name_H-M   'P 1'
#
loop_
_entity.id
_entity.type
_entity.pdbx_description
1 polymer ?
#
loop_
_entity_poly.entity_id
_entity_poly.type
_entity_poly.pdbx_seq_one_letter_code
_entity_poly.pdbx_strand_id
1 'polypeptide(L)'
;TVDTCAGEFEAFTPYHYSSYDVETEVEPRTKPAVIILGSGPNRIGQGIEFDYSCVHASFALREAGFETIMVNCNPETVSTDYDTSDRLYFEPLTFEDVYEVYLAESSVGKIAGVIVQLGGQTPLGLARELEEHGVPILGTSPSAIHAAEDRGAFGEVLARCDLRAPEFGTAFSYHEAKSVA
;
A
#
# COMPACT_ATOMS: atom_id res chain seq x y z
N THR A 1 5.46 3.72 18.49
CA THR A 1 4.12 3.26 18.05
C THR A 1 3.27 3.00 19.28
N VAL A 2 2.05 3.42 19.26
CA VAL A 2 1.12 3.40 20.38
C VAL A 2 -0.13 2.63 19.98
N ASP A 3 -0.60 1.76 20.86
CA ASP A 3 -1.93 1.17 20.80
C ASP A 3 -2.94 2.16 21.41
N THR A 4 -3.99 2.48 20.68
CA THR A 4 -4.97 3.49 21.10
C THR A 4 -5.78 3.10 22.32
N CYS A 5 -5.79 1.82 22.72
CA CYS A 5 -6.64 1.28 23.78
C CYS A 5 -5.88 0.74 25.00
N ALA A 6 -4.57 0.61 24.95
CA ALA A 6 -3.76 -0.08 25.95
C ALA A 6 -3.83 0.51 27.38
N GLY A 7 -4.23 1.75 27.54
CA GLY A 7 -4.26 2.42 28.86
C GLY A 7 -5.59 2.40 29.60
N GLU A 8 -6.71 1.99 28.98
CA GLU A 8 -8.04 2.14 29.57
C GLU A 8 -8.65 0.80 30.04
N PHE A 9 -8.53 -0.24 29.25
CA PHE A 9 -9.00 -1.59 29.55
C PHE A 9 -8.45 -2.57 28.50
N GLU A 10 -8.42 -3.86 28.82
CA GLU A 10 -8.06 -4.90 27.83
C GLU A 10 -9.06 -4.86 26.68
N ALA A 11 -8.70 -4.16 25.60
CA ALA A 11 -9.47 -4.13 24.37
C ALA A 11 -8.66 -4.83 23.28
N PHE A 12 -9.27 -5.81 22.62
CA PHE A 12 -8.70 -6.47 21.45
C PHE A 12 -8.89 -5.60 20.19
N THR A 13 -8.41 -4.37 20.23
CA THR A 13 -8.43 -3.48 19.06
C THR A 13 -7.04 -3.42 18.47
N PRO A 14 -6.90 -3.71 17.16
CA PRO A 14 -5.60 -3.77 16.50
C PRO A 14 -5.05 -2.38 16.11
N TYR A 15 -5.49 -1.31 16.74
CA TYR A 15 -5.28 0.08 16.31
C TYR A 15 -3.95 0.64 16.81
N HIS A 16 -3.09 1.01 15.86
CA HIS A 16 -1.80 1.62 16.12
C HIS A 16 -1.67 2.97 15.38
N TYR A 17 -0.83 3.84 15.89
CA TYR A 17 -0.40 5.07 15.22
C TYR A 17 1.04 5.41 15.63
N SER A 18 1.75 6.16 14.84
CA SER A 18 3.09 6.65 15.16
C SER A 18 3.03 7.81 16.14
N SER A 19 4.01 7.86 17.04
CA SER A 19 4.23 8.99 17.94
C SER A 19 5.73 9.23 18.13
N TYR A 20 6.08 10.42 18.61
CA TYR A 20 7.48 10.78 18.93
C TYR A 20 7.91 10.28 20.33
N ASP A 21 7.13 9.42 20.95
CA ASP A 21 7.47 8.82 22.22
C ASP A 21 8.64 7.82 22.09
N VAL A 22 9.35 7.61 23.18
CA VAL A 22 10.54 6.74 23.23
C VAL A 22 10.15 5.26 23.25
N GLU A 23 8.95 4.95 23.75
CA GLU A 23 8.47 3.59 23.91
C GLU A 23 7.69 3.12 22.67
N THR A 24 7.75 1.81 22.42
CA THR A 24 6.95 1.17 21.38
C THR A 24 6.09 0.06 21.99
N GLU A 25 4.83 0.02 21.59
CA GLU A 25 3.85 -0.99 22.04
C GLU A 25 3.62 -2.07 20.97
N VAL A 26 4.49 -2.13 19.96
CA VAL A 26 4.41 -3.18 18.92
C VAL A 26 4.85 -4.51 19.51
N GLU A 27 3.92 -5.43 19.66
CA GLU A 27 4.18 -6.75 20.23
C GLU A 27 4.87 -7.70 19.26
N PRO A 28 5.75 -8.61 19.77
CA PRO A 28 6.36 -9.65 18.94
C PRO A 28 5.34 -10.58 18.28
N ARG A 29 5.63 -10.99 17.05
CA ARG A 29 4.84 -11.96 16.29
C ARG A 29 5.54 -13.31 16.17
N THR A 30 4.73 -14.36 16.05
CA THR A 30 5.22 -15.72 15.82
C THR A 30 5.06 -16.17 14.36
N LYS A 31 4.10 -15.57 13.64
CA LYS A 31 3.83 -15.84 12.23
C LYS A 31 4.44 -14.74 11.36
N PRO A 32 4.79 -15.06 10.11
CA PRO A 32 5.14 -14.02 9.15
C PRO A 32 3.90 -13.16 8.85
N ALA A 33 4.12 -11.85 8.69
CA ALA A 33 3.05 -10.92 8.37
C ALA A 33 3.20 -10.33 6.97
N VAL A 34 2.09 -9.86 6.42
CA VAL A 34 2.02 -9.09 5.16
C VAL A 34 1.41 -7.74 5.47
N ILE A 35 2.06 -6.68 5.01
CA ILE A 35 1.52 -5.32 5.09
C ILE A 35 0.66 -5.07 3.85
N ILE A 36 -0.52 -4.51 4.04
CA ILE A 36 -1.46 -4.12 2.98
C ILE A 36 -1.66 -2.61 3.07
N LEU A 37 -1.35 -1.91 1.99
CA LEU A 37 -1.60 -0.47 1.92
C LEU A 37 -3.03 -0.22 1.42
N GLY A 38 -3.80 0.49 2.22
CA GLY A 38 -5.18 0.86 1.92
C GLY A 38 -5.28 1.98 0.87
N SER A 39 -6.51 2.41 0.61
CA SER A 39 -6.79 3.41 -0.43
C SER A 39 -6.54 4.86 -0.02
N GLY A 40 -6.35 5.12 1.26
CA GLY A 40 -6.30 6.48 1.77
C GLY A 40 -7.66 7.19 1.74
N PRO A 41 -7.67 8.52 1.71
CA PRO A 41 -8.90 9.30 1.63
C PRO A 41 -9.65 9.05 0.33
N ASN A 42 -10.98 9.04 0.40
CA ASN A 42 -11.82 8.92 -0.78
C ASN A 42 -11.58 10.09 -1.76
N ARG A 43 -11.48 9.77 -3.04
CA ARG A 43 -11.27 10.74 -4.12
C ARG A 43 -12.41 10.68 -5.12
N ILE A 44 -12.68 11.79 -5.79
CA ILE A 44 -13.64 11.83 -6.89
C ILE A 44 -13.17 10.86 -7.98
N GLY A 45 -14.05 9.96 -8.42
CA GLY A 45 -13.74 8.94 -9.43
C GLY A 45 -13.09 7.66 -8.87
N GLN A 46 -12.89 7.56 -7.56
CA GLN A 46 -12.40 6.36 -6.89
C GLN A 46 -13.53 5.79 -6.01
N GLY A 47 -13.92 4.56 -6.27
CA GLY A 47 -14.98 3.90 -5.51
C GLY A 47 -14.45 3.03 -4.37
N ILE A 48 -15.37 2.44 -3.63
CA ILE A 48 -15.09 1.56 -2.48
C ILE A 48 -14.41 0.24 -2.88
N GLU A 49 -14.39 -0.10 -4.16
CA GLU A 49 -13.77 -1.31 -4.68
C GLU A 49 -12.29 -1.45 -4.29
N PHE A 50 -11.56 -0.36 -4.17
CA PHE A 50 -10.15 -0.38 -3.74
C PHE A 50 -10.02 -0.74 -2.26
N ASP A 51 -10.89 -0.21 -1.41
CA ASP A 51 -10.92 -0.57 0.00
C ASP A 51 -11.35 -2.03 0.18
N TYR A 52 -12.40 -2.45 -0.52
CA TYR A 52 -12.92 -3.80 -0.47
C TYR A 52 -11.90 -4.85 -0.96
N SER A 53 -11.07 -4.50 -1.95
CA SER A 53 -9.97 -5.36 -2.40
C SER A 53 -8.94 -5.59 -1.30
N CYS A 54 -8.62 -4.57 -0.51
CA CYS A 54 -7.73 -4.68 0.65
C CYS A 54 -8.30 -5.61 1.73
N VAL A 55 -9.61 -5.51 2.00
CA VAL A 55 -10.33 -6.39 2.95
C VAL A 55 -10.24 -7.85 2.52
N HIS A 56 -10.53 -8.14 1.25
CA HIS A 56 -10.43 -9.51 0.72
C HIS A 56 -9.01 -10.06 0.75
N ALA A 57 -8.01 -9.23 0.47
CA ALA A 57 -6.61 -9.63 0.59
C ALA A 57 -6.26 -10.01 2.04
N SER A 58 -6.73 -9.22 3.01
CA SER A 58 -6.53 -9.53 4.43
C SER A 58 -7.10 -10.89 4.79
N PHE A 59 -8.34 -11.18 4.42
CA PHE A 59 -8.97 -12.46 4.72
C PHE A 59 -8.25 -13.64 4.04
N ALA A 60 -7.89 -13.51 2.75
CA ALA A 60 -7.19 -14.55 2.03
C ALA A 60 -5.80 -14.84 2.63
N LEU A 61 -5.09 -13.82 3.07
CA LEU A 61 -3.78 -13.98 3.72
C LEU A 61 -3.90 -14.65 5.10
N ARG A 62 -4.91 -14.30 5.89
CA ARG A 62 -5.18 -14.96 7.17
C ARG A 62 -5.51 -16.44 6.98
N GLU A 63 -6.32 -16.79 5.98
CA GLU A 63 -6.58 -18.19 5.60
C GLU A 63 -5.31 -18.93 5.15
N ALA A 64 -4.38 -18.23 4.50
CA ALA A 64 -3.07 -18.76 4.11
C ALA A 64 -2.06 -18.86 5.28
N GLY A 65 -2.43 -18.43 6.48
CA GLY A 65 -1.61 -18.54 7.69
C GLY A 65 -0.67 -17.38 7.96
N PHE A 66 -0.83 -16.25 7.28
CA PHE A 66 -0.12 -15.00 7.58
C PHE A 66 -0.90 -14.15 8.60
N GLU A 67 -0.17 -13.35 9.35
CA GLU A 67 -0.77 -12.18 10.02
C GLU A 67 -0.87 -11.03 9.03
N THR A 68 -1.89 -10.20 9.19
CA THR A 68 -2.15 -9.08 8.30
C THR A 68 -2.02 -7.75 9.02
N ILE A 69 -1.31 -6.83 8.39
CA ILE A 69 -1.09 -5.48 8.88
C ILE A 69 -1.67 -4.51 7.85
N MET A 70 -2.74 -3.83 8.21
CA MET A 70 -3.34 -2.81 7.36
C MET A 70 -2.76 -1.43 7.68
N VAL A 71 -2.41 -0.67 6.66
CA VAL A 71 -2.03 0.74 6.80
C VAL A 71 -3.02 1.58 6.00
N ASN A 72 -3.78 2.43 6.67
CA ASN A 72 -4.74 3.32 6.03
C ASN A 72 -4.97 4.57 6.89
N CYS A 73 -5.25 5.70 6.27
CA CYS A 73 -5.55 6.96 6.97
C CYS A 73 -7.04 7.35 6.94
N ASN A 74 -7.90 6.53 6.36
CA ASN A 74 -9.34 6.76 6.34
C ASN A 74 -10.01 5.98 7.48
N PRO A 75 -10.53 6.63 8.54
CA PRO A 75 -11.15 5.93 9.66
C PRO A 75 -12.59 5.46 9.37
N GLU A 76 -13.18 5.89 8.27
CA GLU A 76 -14.57 5.67 7.91
C GLU A 76 -14.71 4.66 6.74
N THR A 77 -13.97 3.56 6.79
CA THR A 77 -14.00 2.56 5.71
C THR A 77 -13.82 1.14 6.24
N VAL A 78 -14.23 0.14 5.48
CA VAL A 78 -14.28 -1.26 5.93
C VAL A 78 -12.89 -1.86 6.21
N SER A 79 -11.85 -1.42 5.48
CA SER A 79 -10.48 -1.90 5.74
C SER A 79 -9.95 -1.47 7.11
N THR A 80 -10.55 -0.46 7.71
CA THR A 80 -10.20 0.06 9.05
C THR A 80 -11.13 -0.41 10.16
N ASP A 81 -12.01 -1.38 9.88
CA ASP A 81 -12.79 -2.03 10.91
C ASP A 81 -11.88 -2.96 11.76
N TYR A 82 -12.19 -3.06 13.05
CA TYR A 82 -11.37 -3.75 14.05
C TYR A 82 -11.14 -5.25 13.79
N ASP A 83 -11.98 -5.88 12.99
CA ASP A 83 -11.95 -7.31 12.69
C ASP A 83 -11.39 -7.64 11.30
N THR A 84 -11.00 -6.63 10.52
CA THR A 84 -10.52 -6.80 9.14
C THR A 84 -9.08 -7.31 9.09
N SER A 85 -8.20 -6.81 9.95
CA SER A 85 -6.78 -7.18 10.00
C SER A 85 -6.33 -7.49 11.42
N ASP A 86 -5.18 -8.14 11.57
CA ASP A 86 -4.62 -8.46 12.88
C ASP A 86 -3.99 -7.21 13.53
N ARG A 87 -3.50 -6.28 12.71
CA ARG A 87 -3.02 -4.95 13.14
C ARG A 87 -3.42 -3.89 12.13
N LEU A 88 -3.79 -2.73 12.63
CA LEU A 88 -4.19 -1.59 11.83
C LEU A 88 -3.39 -0.36 12.25
N TYR A 89 -2.70 0.25 11.30
CA TYR A 89 -2.01 1.51 11.46
C TYR A 89 -2.81 2.63 10.82
N PHE A 90 -3.20 3.61 11.62
CA PHE A 90 -3.77 4.86 11.14
C PHE A 90 -2.64 5.84 10.81
N GLU A 91 -2.10 5.68 9.60
CA GLU A 91 -0.98 6.48 9.13
C GLU A 91 -1.25 7.03 7.73
N PRO A 92 -0.68 8.19 7.40
CA PRO A 92 -0.65 8.66 6.02
C PRO A 92 0.02 7.65 5.09
N LEU A 93 -0.45 7.59 3.86
CA LEU A 93 0.17 6.74 2.82
C LEU A 93 1.28 7.53 2.12
N THR A 94 2.29 7.94 2.90
CA THR A 94 3.54 8.51 2.42
C THR A 94 4.66 7.48 2.52
N PHE A 95 5.76 7.69 1.81
CA PHE A 95 6.89 6.78 1.90
C PHE A 95 7.42 6.69 3.34
N GLU A 96 7.63 7.84 3.98
CA GLU A 96 8.21 7.92 5.32
C GLU A 96 7.35 7.15 6.35
N ASP A 97 6.05 7.43 6.39
CA ASP A 97 5.15 6.79 7.36
C ASP A 97 5.04 5.27 7.13
N VAL A 98 4.89 4.84 5.88
CA VAL A 98 4.82 3.40 5.54
C VAL A 98 6.13 2.68 5.82
N TYR A 99 7.26 3.32 5.54
CA TYR A 99 8.57 2.74 5.80
C TYR A 99 8.85 2.60 7.30
N GLU A 100 8.47 3.58 8.12
CA GLU A 100 8.57 3.49 9.58
C GLU A 100 7.69 2.37 10.15
N VAL A 101 6.47 2.18 9.64
CA VAL A 101 5.64 1.02 10.01
C VAL A 101 6.35 -0.29 9.63
N TYR A 102 6.92 -0.38 8.43
CA TYR A 102 7.67 -1.56 7.99
C TYR A 102 8.86 -1.84 8.92
N LEU A 103 9.63 -0.84 9.30
CA LEU A 103 10.77 -0.98 10.21
C LEU A 103 10.32 -1.43 11.61
N ALA A 104 9.29 -0.78 12.18
CA ALA A 104 8.74 -1.14 13.48
C ALA A 104 8.28 -2.60 13.52
N GLU A 105 7.51 -3.01 12.53
CA GLU A 105 6.98 -4.37 12.43
C GLU A 105 8.06 -5.41 12.10
N SER A 106 9.08 -5.04 11.32
CA SER A 106 10.22 -5.93 11.01
C SER A 106 11.09 -6.19 12.26
N SER A 107 11.12 -5.26 13.21
CA SER A 107 11.88 -5.42 14.46
C SER A 107 11.30 -6.47 15.39
N VAL A 108 10.00 -6.75 15.28
CA VAL A 108 9.26 -7.66 16.19
C VAL A 108 8.83 -8.97 15.52
N GLY A 109 9.07 -9.14 14.22
CA GLY A 109 8.76 -10.37 13.52
C GLY A 109 9.00 -10.28 12.02
N LYS A 110 8.97 -11.42 11.35
CA LYS A 110 9.20 -11.48 9.91
C LYS A 110 8.08 -10.81 9.12
N ILE A 111 8.42 -9.86 8.26
CA ILE A 111 7.53 -9.34 7.21
C ILE A 111 7.82 -10.09 5.90
N ALA A 112 6.80 -10.70 5.31
CA ALA A 112 6.90 -11.39 4.02
C ALA A 112 6.98 -10.40 2.85
N GLY A 113 6.33 -9.25 3.00
CA GLY A 113 6.36 -8.13 2.06
C GLY A 113 5.16 -7.22 2.18
N VAL A 114 5.07 -6.27 1.26
CA VAL A 114 4.06 -5.23 1.21
C VAL A 114 3.22 -5.35 -0.08
N ILE A 115 1.91 -5.29 0.04
CA ILE A 115 0.97 -5.22 -1.09
C ILE A 115 0.60 -3.76 -1.33
N VAL A 116 0.91 -3.26 -2.52
CA VAL A 116 0.70 -1.87 -2.94
C VAL A 116 -0.40 -1.69 -4.01
N GLN A 117 -0.89 -2.79 -4.60
CA GLN A 117 -1.73 -2.74 -5.80
C GLN A 117 -3.22 -2.54 -5.54
N LEU A 118 -3.69 -2.87 -4.33
CA LEU A 118 -5.12 -2.99 -4.07
C LEU A 118 -5.77 -1.68 -3.66
N GLY A 119 -5.01 -0.76 -3.09
CA GLY A 119 -5.48 0.53 -2.58
C GLY A 119 -5.60 1.66 -3.63
N GLY A 120 -5.44 1.35 -4.92
CA GLY A 120 -5.47 2.34 -5.99
C GLY A 120 -4.15 3.10 -6.17
N GLN A 121 -4.21 4.29 -6.75
CA GLN A 121 -3.03 5.04 -7.21
C GLN A 121 -2.10 5.53 -6.08
N THR A 122 -2.64 5.82 -4.91
CA THR A 122 -1.82 6.34 -3.80
C THR A 122 -0.77 5.34 -3.33
N PRO A 123 -1.14 4.12 -2.88
CA PRO A 123 -0.15 3.14 -2.48
C PRO A 123 0.68 2.61 -3.66
N LEU A 124 0.10 2.54 -4.86
CA LEU A 124 0.81 2.11 -6.06
C LEU A 124 2.01 3.02 -6.37
N GLY A 125 1.86 4.32 -6.16
CA GLY A 125 2.92 5.30 -6.35
C GLY A 125 4.12 5.13 -5.43
N LEU A 126 3.97 4.40 -4.31
CA LEU A 126 5.05 4.14 -3.36
C LEU A 126 5.90 2.91 -3.71
N ALA A 127 5.44 2.08 -4.64
CA ALA A 127 6.04 0.77 -4.91
C ALA A 127 7.53 0.82 -5.20
N ARG A 128 7.96 1.76 -6.05
CA ARG A 128 9.36 1.89 -6.47
C ARG A 128 10.25 2.37 -5.33
N GLU A 129 9.83 3.40 -4.63
CA GLU A 129 10.62 3.97 -3.54
C GLU A 129 10.78 2.99 -2.38
N LEU A 130 9.74 2.23 -2.05
CA LEU A 130 9.80 1.16 -1.07
C LEU A 130 10.78 0.06 -1.50
N GLU A 131 10.73 -0.39 -2.77
CA GLU A 131 11.66 -1.40 -3.30
C GLU A 131 13.11 -0.91 -3.26
N GLU A 132 13.39 0.34 -3.63
CA GLU A 132 14.72 0.96 -3.58
C GLU A 132 15.30 0.98 -2.16
N HIS A 133 14.44 1.01 -1.12
CA HIS A 133 14.83 0.92 0.29
C HIS A 133 14.78 -0.52 0.86
N GLY A 134 14.70 -1.51 -0.01
CA GLY A 134 14.80 -2.92 0.37
C GLY A 134 13.52 -3.54 0.94
N VAL A 135 12.37 -2.87 0.79
CA VAL A 135 11.07 -3.42 1.18
C VAL A 135 10.59 -4.40 0.12
N PRO A 136 10.32 -5.68 0.46
CA PRO A 136 9.81 -6.65 -0.50
C PRO A 136 8.40 -6.27 -0.96
N ILE A 137 8.20 -6.07 -2.25
CA ILE A 137 6.87 -5.83 -2.84
C ILE A 137 6.28 -7.16 -3.29
N LEU A 138 5.07 -7.44 -2.84
CA LEU A 138 4.33 -8.65 -3.21
C LEU A 138 3.37 -8.38 -4.36
N GLY A 139 3.22 -9.38 -5.23
CA GLY A 139 2.37 -9.28 -6.42
C GLY A 139 3.16 -8.84 -7.64
N THR A 140 2.67 -7.84 -8.36
CA THR A 140 3.33 -7.31 -9.56
C THR A 140 4.59 -6.52 -9.18
N SER A 141 5.68 -6.75 -9.89
CA SER A 141 6.92 -6.02 -9.62
C SER A 141 6.78 -4.53 -9.90
N PRO A 142 7.47 -3.66 -9.14
CA PRO A 142 7.45 -2.22 -9.38
C PRO A 142 7.84 -1.81 -10.80
N SER A 143 8.74 -2.55 -11.44
CA SER A 143 9.11 -2.34 -12.84
C SER A 143 7.97 -2.63 -13.82
N ALA A 144 7.18 -3.68 -13.57
CA ALA A 144 6.01 -4.01 -14.39
C ALA A 144 4.85 -3.02 -14.14
N ILE A 145 4.68 -2.57 -12.89
CA ILE A 145 3.75 -1.51 -12.55
C ILE A 145 4.10 -0.23 -13.33
N HIS A 146 5.37 0.19 -13.27
CA HIS A 146 5.83 1.36 -14.01
C HIS A 146 5.61 1.23 -15.53
N ALA A 147 5.94 0.07 -16.10
CA ALA A 147 5.73 -0.18 -17.54
C ALA A 147 4.24 -0.11 -17.96
N ALA A 148 3.32 -0.41 -17.04
CA ALA A 148 1.89 -0.32 -17.27
C ALA A 148 1.33 1.10 -17.07
N GLU A 149 1.91 1.88 -16.16
CA GLU A 149 1.44 3.21 -15.76
C GLU A 149 2.03 4.33 -16.63
N ASP A 150 3.29 4.20 -17.04
CA ASP A 150 3.94 5.18 -17.91
C ASP A 150 3.47 5.03 -19.34
N ARG A 151 2.93 6.12 -19.91
CA ARG A 151 2.34 6.10 -21.27
C ARG A 151 3.34 5.77 -22.36
N GLY A 152 4.58 6.24 -22.24
CA GLY A 152 5.64 5.96 -23.20
C GLY A 152 6.05 4.50 -23.15
N ALA A 153 6.38 4.01 -21.95
CA ALA A 153 6.75 2.62 -21.71
C ALA A 153 5.64 1.64 -22.11
N PHE A 154 4.38 1.96 -21.80
CA PHE A 154 3.25 1.13 -22.21
C PHE A 154 3.07 1.08 -23.74
N GLY A 155 3.27 2.21 -24.41
CA GLY A 155 3.29 2.26 -25.87
C GLY A 155 4.33 1.34 -26.51
N GLU A 156 5.52 1.26 -25.92
CA GLU A 156 6.57 0.31 -26.35
C GLU A 156 6.16 -1.14 -26.10
N VAL A 157 5.49 -1.44 -24.98
CA VAL A 157 4.95 -2.77 -24.71
C VAL A 157 3.93 -3.17 -25.76
N LEU A 158 2.99 -2.29 -26.10
CA LEU A 158 1.98 -2.54 -27.12
C LEU A 158 2.63 -2.80 -28.50
N ALA A 159 3.61 -1.99 -28.89
CA ALA A 159 4.33 -2.15 -30.15
C ALA A 159 5.07 -3.50 -30.22
N ARG A 160 5.73 -3.92 -29.15
CA ARG A 160 6.40 -5.23 -29.06
C ARG A 160 5.45 -6.42 -29.13
N CYS A 161 4.22 -6.23 -28.67
CA CYS A 161 3.17 -7.25 -28.72
C CYS A 161 2.37 -7.24 -30.03
N ASP A 162 2.71 -6.36 -30.99
CA ASP A 162 1.96 -6.13 -32.23
C ASP A 162 0.48 -5.79 -31.97
N LEU A 163 0.22 -5.05 -30.89
CA LEU A 163 -1.11 -4.61 -30.52
C LEU A 163 -1.36 -3.20 -31.04
N ARG A 164 -2.58 -2.98 -31.56
CA ARG A 164 -2.98 -1.68 -32.08
C ARG A 164 -3.30 -0.73 -30.92
N ALA A 165 -2.77 0.49 -31.00
CA ALA A 165 -3.12 1.62 -30.16
C ALA A 165 -3.51 2.82 -31.03
N PRO A 166 -4.29 3.78 -30.51
CA PRO A 166 -4.44 5.07 -31.17
C PRO A 166 -3.09 5.74 -31.41
N GLU A 167 -2.97 6.55 -32.47
CA GLU A 167 -1.80 7.40 -32.64
C GLU A 167 -1.65 8.32 -31.42
N PHE A 168 -0.47 8.36 -30.86
CA PHE A 168 -0.18 9.18 -29.69
C PHE A 168 1.23 9.76 -29.77
N GLY A 169 1.45 10.83 -29.04
CA GLY A 169 2.78 11.40 -28.83
C GLY A 169 2.91 11.87 -27.41
N THR A 170 4.14 11.96 -26.93
CA THR A 170 4.46 12.48 -25.59
C THR A 170 5.12 13.85 -25.74
N ALA A 171 4.78 14.78 -24.85
CA ALA A 171 5.36 16.11 -24.82
C ALA A 171 5.50 16.59 -23.37
N PHE A 172 6.64 17.15 -23.02
CA PHE A 172 6.95 17.70 -21.69
C PHE A 172 7.00 19.24 -21.69
N SER A 173 6.78 19.86 -22.87
CA SER A 173 6.73 21.31 -23.03
C SER A 173 5.64 21.71 -24.03
N TYR A 174 5.20 22.98 -23.95
CA TYR A 174 4.24 23.52 -24.91
C TYR A 174 4.76 23.43 -26.35
N HIS A 175 6.07 23.63 -26.55
CA HIS A 175 6.68 23.61 -27.88
C HIS A 175 6.66 22.20 -28.49
N GLU A 176 6.97 21.18 -27.68
CA GLU A 176 6.88 19.79 -28.08
C GLU A 176 5.43 19.38 -28.36
N ALA A 177 4.49 19.76 -27.48
CA ALA A 177 3.07 19.47 -27.68
C ALA A 177 2.54 20.02 -29.01
N LYS A 178 2.99 21.23 -29.39
CA LYS A 178 2.62 21.86 -30.67
C LYS A 178 3.20 21.13 -31.88
N SER A 179 4.35 20.46 -31.74
CA SER A 179 4.97 19.70 -32.82
C SER A 179 4.43 18.27 -32.95
N VAL A 180 3.83 17.76 -31.91
CA VAL A 180 3.21 16.43 -31.86
C VAL A 180 1.77 16.46 -32.35
N ALA A 181 1.04 17.57 -32.12
CA ALA A 181 -0.34 17.80 -32.55
C ALA A 181 -0.43 18.17 -34.01
#